data_117ddfa78f1b2b7dbf089a2ec7cca228
#
_entry.id   117ddfa78f1b2b7dbf089a2ec7cca228
#
_cell.length_a   1.000
_cell.length_b   1.000
_cell.length_c   1.000
_cell.angle_alpha   90.00
_cell.angle_beta   90.00
_cell.angle_gamma   90.00
#
_symmetry.space_group_name_H-M   'P 1'
#
loop_
_entity.id
_entity.type
_entity.pdbx_description
1 polymer ?
#
loop_
_entity_poly.entity_id
_entity_poly.type
_entity_poly.pdbx_seq_one_letter_code
_entity_poly.pdbx_strand_id
1 'polypeptide(L)'
;TLNYVLISISSLSRRAKSIGVHKCSGAGTGTVFGMFMWETGIIILLSLFLMVFLMFNFREFVEDTTAAKLESLFAVERIWVPFGVTAVLFLIGGVLPGRIFSKIPVTQVFRRYTEGKKGWKRPLLFIQFAGVAFICGLMCVVMLQYHYVINKDPGYNPERVVIGVNNAPDAKARLAARHFYEGLPYVEALTSATSYPSNGYSGQMIPDEKGTSLFSSRYDFTQENYVAFMGMVIQQGRVPRESGEVAVNEEFVRRMHWGKDVLGKSIQTEEGRVKIVGVIKDFNIGGFYSELKPFVLHH
;
A
#
# COMPACT_ATOMS: atom_id res chain seq x y z
N THR A 1 -2.10 17.53 -18.38
CA THR A 1 -1.26 18.73 -18.64
C THR A 1 -0.42 18.54 -19.90
N LEU A 2 0.40 17.48 -20.00
CA LEU A 2 1.22 17.19 -21.20
C LEU A 2 0.38 17.10 -22.47
N ASN A 3 -0.79 16.48 -22.39
CA ASN A 3 -1.73 16.38 -23.52
C ASN A 3 -2.23 17.76 -23.97
N TYR A 4 -2.57 18.66 -23.01
CA TYR A 4 -2.96 20.03 -23.33
C TYR A 4 -1.83 20.80 -24.03
N VAL A 5 -0.61 20.70 -23.52
CA VAL A 5 0.57 21.31 -24.14
C VAL A 5 0.79 20.78 -25.55
N LEU A 6 0.64 19.46 -25.75
CA LEU A 6 0.78 18.82 -27.06
C LEU A 6 -0.29 19.30 -28.06
N ILE A 7 -1.56 19.38 -27.63
CA ILE A 7 -2.66 19.89 -28.44
C ILE A 7 -2.43 21.36 -28.78
N SER A 8 -2.00 22.17 -27.80
CA SER A 8 -1.69 23.59 -28.01
C SER A 8 -0.56 23.78 -29.03
N ILE A 9 0.53 23.02 -28.91
CA ILE A 9 1.63 23.07 -29.88
C ILE A 9 1.19 22.51 -31.26
N SER A 10 0.35 21.47 -31.30
CA SER A 10 -0.15 20.90 -32.55
C SER A 10 -1.09 21.84 -33.30
N SER A 11 -1.83 22.68 -32.59
CA SER A 11 -2.70 23.70 -33.18
C SER A 11 -1.94 24.95 -33.64
N LEU A 12 -0.63 25.01 -33.40
CA LEU A 12 0.22 26.18 -33.66
C LEU A 12 0.12 26.69 -35.12
N SER A 13 0.12 25.81 -36.10
CA SER A 13 0.02 26.20 -37.52
C SER A 13 -1.29 26.89 -37.87
N ARG A 14 -2.40 26.52 -37.22
CA ARG A 14 -3.71 27.21 -37.36
C ARG A 14 -3.73 28.51 -36.59
N ARG A 15 -3.21 28.54 -35.38
CA ARG A 15 -3.19 29.72 -34.49
C ARG A 15 -2.15 30.76 -34.95
N ALA A 16 -1.10 30.34 -35.65
CA ALA A 16 -0.09 31.25 -36.15
C ALA A 16 -0.70 32.34 -37.07
N LYS A 17 -1.66 32.00 -37.95
CA LYS A 17 -2.35 32.97 -38.78
C LYS A 17 -3.09 34.04 -37.95
N SER A 18 -3.88 33.64 -36.95
CA SER A 18 -4.58 34.53 -36.06
C SER A 18 -3.61 35.44 -35.27
N ILE A 19 -2.54 34.89 -34.73
CA ILE A 19 -1.48 35.63 -34.04
C ILE A 19 -0.83 36.67 -34.98
N GLY A 20 -0.58 36.27 -36.22
CA GLY A 20 -0.03 37.16 -37.24
C GLY A 20 -0.93 38.35 -37.51
N VAL A 21 -2.24 38.13 -37.68
CA VAL A 21 -3.22 39.21 -37.87
C VAL A 21 -3.23 40.15 -36.68
N HIS A 22 -3.30 39.65 -35.46
CA HIS A 22 -3.25 40.47 -34.25
C HIS A 22 -1.98 41.32 -34.16
N LYS A 23 -0.81 40.70 -34.48
CA LYS A 23 0.46 41.46 -34.48
C LYS A 23 0.56 42.49 -35.60
N CYS A 24 0.00 42.22 -36.77
CA CYS A 24 -0.09 43.21 -37.85
C CYS A 24 -1.02 44.37 -37.47
N SER A 25 -2.04 44.12 -36.64
CA SER A 25 -2.94 45.14 -36.07
C SER A 25 -2.37 45.85 -34.83
N GLY A 26 -1.05 45.71 -34.57
CA GLY A 26 -0.37 46.40 -33.50
C GLY A 26 -0.29 45.65 -32.14
N ALA A 27 -0.74 44.43 -32.07
CA ALA A 27 -0.63 43.66 -30.82
C ALA A 27 0.82 43.32 -30.49
N GLY A 28 1.29 43.72 -29.33
CA GLY A 28 2.60 43.36 -28.80
C GLY A 28 2.70 41.90 -28.34
N THR A 29 3.92 41.44 -28.06
CA THR A 29 4.17 40.09 -27.52
C THR A 29 3.44 39.83 -26.20
N GLY A 30 3.30 40.89 -25.35
CA GLY A 30 2.56 40.81 -24.08
C GLY A 30 1.07 40.59 -24.28
N THR A 31 0.47 41.25 -25.28
CA THR A 31 -0.96 41.09 -25.62
C THR A 31 -1.25 39.66 -26.06
N VAL A 32 -0.41 39.12 -26.94
CA VAL A 32 -0.54 37.72 -27.41
C VAL A 32 -0.35 36.73 -26.26
N PHE A 33 0.63 36.97 -25.39
CA PHE A 33 0.84 36.16 -24.19
C PHE A 33 -0.38 36.18 -23.27
N GLY A 34 -0.93 37.38 -23.01
CA GLY A 34 -2.14 37.55 -22.20
C GLY A 34 -3.34 36.76 -22.74
N MET A 35 -3.55 36.74 -24.06
CA MET A 35 -4.64 35.97 -24.68
C MET A 35 -4.50 34.48 -24.35
N PHE A 36 -3.31 33.89 -24.40
CA PHE A 36 -3.07 32.52 -24.02
C PHE A 36 -3.28 32.24 -22.53
N MET A 37 -2.90 33.23 -21.69
CA MET A 37 -3.13 33.11 -20.24
C MET A 37 -4.62 33.12 -19.91
N TRP A 38 -5.42 33.98 -20.53
CA TRP A 38 -6.86 33.99 -20.36
C TRP A 38 -7.52 32.73 -20.85
N GLU A 39 -7.17 32.22 -22.03
CA GLU A 39 -7.69 30.95 -22.57
C GLU A 39 -7.39 29.79 -21.61
N THR A 40 -6.15 29.68 -21.17
CA THR A 40 -5.76 28.62 -20.22
C THR A 40 -6.46 28.77 -18.87
N GLY A 41 -6.57 30.00 -18.38
CA GLY A 41 -7.28 30.32 -17.13
C GLY A 41 -8.74 29.89 -17.17
N ILE A 42 -9.45 30.21 -18.25
CA ILE A 42 -10.86 29.81 -18.43
C ILE A 42 -10.99 28.27 -18.46
N ILE A 43 -10.13 27.58 -19.19
CA ILE A 43 -10.16 26.10 -19.25
C ILE A 43 -9.93 25.50 -17.88
N ILE A 44 -8.96 26.02 -17.11
CA ILE A 44 -8.67 25.55 -15.77
C ILE A 44 -9.84 25.81 -14.82
N LEU A 45 -10.43 27.00 -14.87
CA LEU A 45 -11.61 27.33 -14.05
C LEU A 45 -12.79 26.43 -14.35
N LEU A 46 -13.08 26.17 -15.63
CA LEU A 46 -14.13 25.24 -16.03
C LEU A 46 -13.83 23.80 -15.57
N SER A 47 -12.57 23.39 -15.66
CA SER A 47 -12.15 22.05 -15.19
C SER A 47 -12.27 21.92 -13.68
N LEU A 48 -11.91 22.95 -12.91
CA LEU A 48 -12.07 22.97 -11.45
C LEU A 48 -13.56 22.94 -11.07
N PHE A 49 -14.39 23.74 -11.77
CA PHE A 49 -15.84 23.71 -11.54
C PHE A 49 -16.42 22.32 -11.79
N LEU A 50 -16.06 21.70 -12.92
CA LEU A 50 -16.52 20.35 -13.25
C LEU A 50 -16.00 19.31 -12.23
N MET A 51 -14.74 19.44 -11.79
CA MET A 51 -14.17 18.55 -10.76
C MET A 51 -14.97 18.64 -9.45
N VAL A 52 -15.21 19.86 -8.96
CA VAL A 52 -15.99 20.09 -7.73
C VAL A 52 -17.41 19.54 -7.90
N PHE A 53 -18.06 19.82 -9.03
CA PHE A 53 -19.39 19.30 -9.35
C PHE A 53 -19.44 17.77 -9.32
N LEU A 54 -18.47 17.09 -9.95
CA LEU A 54 -18.40 15.63 -9.95
C LEU A 54 -18.12 15.07 -8.55
N MET A 55 -17.21 15.69 -7.78
CA MET A 55 -16.90 15.23 -6.42
C MET A 55 -18.11 15.30 -5.48
N PHE A 56 -18.96 16.32 -5.62
CA PHE A 56 -20.18 16.42 -4.82
C PHE A 56 -21.27 15.44 -5.28
N ASN A 57 -21.43 15.23 -6.58
CA ASN A 57 -22.46 14.32 -7.10
C ASN A 57 -22.10 12.84 -6.91
N PHE A 58 -20.82 12.50 -6.89
CA PHE A 58 -20.31 11.14 -6.70
C PHE A 58 -19.60 10.99 -5.36
N ARG A 59 -20.09 11.68 -4.32
CA ARG A 59 -19.46 11.74 -3.00
C ARG A 59 -19.19 10.37 -2.41
N GLU A 60 -20.20 9.50 -2.36
CA GLU A 60 -20.09 8.14 -1.81
C GLU A 60 -19.02 7.33 -2.52
N PHE A 61 -19.02 7.34 -3.86
CA PHE A 61 -18.01 6.64 -4.65
C PHE A 61 -16.59 7.14 -4.39
N VAL A 62 -16.43 8.46 -4.23
CA VAL A 62 -15.11 9.08 -3.95
C VAL A 62 -14.66 8.70 -2.53
N GLU A 63 -15.54 8.79 -1.53
CA GLU A 63 -15.21 8.45 -0.14
C GLU A 63 -14.87 6.97 0.03
N ASP A 64 -15.61 6.06 -0.62
CA ASP A 64 -15.33 4.63 -0.61
C ASP A 64 -14.00 4.28 -1.29
N THR A 65 -13.73 4.90 -2.44
CA THR A 65 -12.51 4.63 -3.22
C THR A 65 -11.25 5.18 -2.53
N THR A 66 -11.37 6.34 -1.88
CA THR A 66 -10.22 7.00 -1.23
C THR A 66 -10.06 6.61 0.23
N ALA A 67 -11.04 5.91 0.83
CA ALA A 67 -11.14 5.64 2.26
C ALA A 67 -11.00 6.91 3.13
N ALA A 68 -11.37 8.07 2.58
CA ALA A 68 -11.25 9.38 3.23
C ALA A 68 -12.52 10.19 3.04
N LYS A 69 -12.99 10.86 4.09
CA LYS A 69 -14.14 11.76 4.01
C LYS A 69 -13.80 12.97 3.15
N LEU A 70 -14.72 13.37 2.28
CA LEU A 70 -14.54 14.50 1.36
C LEU A 70 -14.17 15.80 2.11
N GLU A 71 -14.71 16.00 3.30
CA GLU A 71 -14.42 17.14 4.18
C GLU A 71 -12.93 17.22 4.57
N SER A 72 -12.26 16.08 4.71
CA SER A 72 -10.83 16.04 5.05
C SER A 72 -9.91 16.51 3.92
N LEU A 73 -10.38 16.46 2.66
CA LEU A 73 -9.64 16.93 1.50
C LEU A 73 -9.66 18.48 1.40
N PHE A 74 -10.73 19.11 1.93
CA PHE A 74 -10.90 20.57 1.97
C PHE A 74 -10.57 21.19 3.34
N ALA A 75 -9.97 20.42 4.25
CA ALA A 75 -9.51 20.95 5.53
C ALA A 75 -8.52 22.11 5.29
N VAL A 76 -8.60 23.15 6.10
CA VAL A 76 -7.79 24.38 5.97
C VAL A 76 -6.30 24.08 5.89
N GLU A 77 -5.85 23.07 6.62
CA GLU A 77 -4.44 22.61 6.63
C GLU A 77 -3.97 22.00 5.30
N ARG A 78 -4.88 21.48 4.47
CA ARG A 78 -4.57 20.76 3.23
C ARG A 78 -5.03 21.47 1.97
N ILE A 79 -5.80 22.56 2.09
CA ILE A 79 -6.38 23.29 0.96
C ILE A 79 -5.34 23.86 0.00
N TRP A 80 -4.12 24.10 0.49
CA TRP A 80 -3.00 24.58 -0.34
C TRP A 80 -2.57 23.57 -1.40
N VAL A 81 -2.83 22.24 -1.20
CA VAL A 81 -2.43 21.18 -2.14
C VAL A 81 -3.16 21.31 -3.49
N PRO A 82 -4.50 21.34 -3.56
CA PRO A 82 -5.20 21.55 -4.83
C PRO A 82 -4.85 22.89 -5.47
N PHE A 83 -4.62 23.96 -4.70
CA PHE A 83 -4.16 25.23 -5.23
C PHE A 83 -2.75 25.15 -5.80
N GLY A 84 -1.83 24.47 -5.11
CA GLY A 84 -0.46 24.24 -5.59
C GLY A 84 -0.43 23.43 -6.88
N VAL A 85 -1.20 22.34 -6.94
CA VAL A 85 -1.34 21.54 -8.16
C VAL A 85 -1.91 22.39 -9.31
N THR A 86 -2.96 23.14 -9.05
CA THR A 86 -3.58 24.01 -10.06
C THR A 86 -2.61 25.08 -10.57
N ALA A 87 -1.83 25.70 -9.68
CA ALA A 87 -0.79 26.67 -10.06
C ALA A 87 0.28 26.04 -10.96
N VAL A 88 0.77 24.84 -10.62
CA VAL A 88 1.72 24.10 -11.45
C VAL A 88 1.13 23.76 -12.82
N LEU A 89 -0.13 23.32 -12.87
CA LEU A 89 -0.84 23.04 -14.11
C LEU A 89 -0.97 24.30 -14.98
N PHE A 90 -1.29 25.45 -14.38
CA PHE A 90 -1.39 26.74 -15.07
C PHE A 90 -0.02 27.20 -15.61
N LEU A 91 1.03 27.06 -14.83
CA LEU A 91 2.39 27.42 -15.25
C LEU A 91 2.87 26.55 -16.42
N ILE A 92 2.71 25.23 -16.34
CA ILE A 92 3.17 24.32 -17.40
C ILE A 92 2.26 24.41 -18.62
N GLY A 93 0.93 24.44 -18.44
CA GLY A 93 -0.05 24.44 -19.52
C GLY A 93 -0.22 25.80 -20.20
N GLY A 94 -0.07 26.90 -19.45
CA GLY A 94 -0.28 28.27 -19.93
C GLY A 94 1.02 29.01 -20.28
N VAL A 95 1.91 29.15 -19.29
CA VAL A 95 3.09 30.00 -19.44
C VAL A 95 4.05 29.49 -20.50
N LEU A 96 4.30 28.16 -20.52
CA LEU A 96 5.25 27.56 -21.46
C LEU A 96 4.79 27.71 -22.91
N PRO A 97 3.57 27.29 -23.32
CA PRO A 97 3.06 27.52 -24.66
C PRO A 97 2.89 28.99 -24.95
N GLY A 98 2.38 29.79 -24.02
CA GLY A 98 2.18 31.24 -24.17
C GLY A 98 3.47 31.98 -24.51
N ARG A 99 4.58 31.67 -23.86
CA ARG A 99 5.92 32.23 -24.18
C ARG A 99 6.42 31.82 -25.55
N ILE A 100 6.21 30.57 -25.95
CA ILE A 100 6.61 30.09 -27.28
C ILE A 100 5.82 30.80 -28.34
N PHE A 101 4.50 30.96 -28.20
CA PHE A 101 3.63 31.52 -29.19
C PHE A 101 3.78 33.05 -29.31
N SER A 102 3.98 33.74 -28.17
CA SER A 102 4.17 35.22 -28.19
C SER A 102 5.45 35.64 -28.91
N LYS A 103 6.46 34.81 -28.99
CA LYS A 103 7.76 35.09 -29.63
C LYS A 103 7.79 34.85 -31.14
N ILE A 104 6.73 34.28 -31.75
CA ILE A 104 6.71 33.98 -33.20
C ILE A 104 6.76 35.29 -33.98
N PRO A 105 7.77 35.49 -34.88
CA PRO A 105 7.87 36.69 -35.71
C PRO A 105 6.77 36.71 -36.77
N VAL A 106 6.25 37.90 -37.07
CA VAL A 106 5.20 38.10 -38.09
C VAL A 106 5.62 37.58 -39.47
N THR A 107 6.88 37.76 -39.81
CA THR A 107 7.47 37.32 -41.09
C THR A 107 7.41 35.79 -41.28
N GLN A 108 7.46 35.02 -40.22
CA GLN A 108 7.33 33.56 -40.29
C GLN A 108 5.88 33.07 -40.44
N VAL A 109 4.91 33.86 -40.06
CA VAL A 109 3.47 33.55 -40.16
C VAL A 109 3.02 33.52 -41.61
N PHE A 110 3.50 34.40 -42.44
CA PHE A 110 3.14 34.53 -43.87
C PHE A 110 3.93 33.60 -44.79
N ARG A 111 5.13 33.18 -44.38
CA ARG A 111 5.86 32.08 -45.03
C ARG A 111 5.46 30.78 -44.37
N ARG A 112 4.45 30.03 -44.86
CA ARG A 112 4.00 28.75 -44.36
C ARG A 112 4.83 28.29 -43.15
N TYR A 113 4.35 28.56 -41.91
CA TYR A 113 5.06 28.15 -40.70
C TYR A 113 5.25 26.64 -40.74
N THR A 114 6.40 26.23 -41.24
CA THR A 114 6.88 24.86 -41.13
C THR A 114 7.62 24.78 -39.82
N GLU A 115 7.10 23.96 -38.89
CA GLU A 115 7.79 23.62 -37.67
C GLU A 115 9.27 23.33 -38.00
N GLY A 116 10.20 24.09 -37.44
CA GLY A 116 11.64 23.89 -37.68
C GLY A 116 12.03 22.44 -37.41
N LYS A 117 13.11 21.96 -38.05
CA LYS A 117 13.59 20.56 -38.00
C LYS A 117 13.72 19.94 -36.60
N LYS A 118 13.61 20.72 -35.52
CA LYS A 118 13.57 20.29 -34.12
C LYS A 118 12.16 20.49 -33.51
N GLY A 119 11.16 19.75 -34.03
CA GLY A 119 9.80 19.81 -33.49
C GLY A 119 9.72 19.20 -32.09
N TRP A 120 9.22 19.97 -31.13
CA TRP A 120 8.97 19.54 -29.74
C TRP A 120 7.91 18.43 -29.60
N LYS A 121 7.14 18.16 -30.64
CA LYS A 121 6.08 17.15 -30.65
C LYS A 121 6.59 15.75 -30.37
N ARG A 122 7.65 15.33 -31.07
CA ARG A 122 8.18 13.95 -30.91
C ARG A 122 8.72 13.67 -29.53
N PRO A 123 9.59 14.53 -28.92
CA PRO A 123 10.01 14.33 -27.53
C PRO A 123 8.86 14.35 -26.52
N LEU A 124 7.88 15.24 -26.70
CA LEU A 124 6.72 15.30 -25.80
C LEU A 124 5.87 14.04 -25.88
N LEU A 125 5.60 13.54 -27.09
CA LEU A 125 4.90 12.29 -27.29
C LEU A 125 5.67 11.13 -26.66
N PHE A 126 6.98 11.06 -26.89
CA PHE A 126 7.81 10.01 -26.29
C PHE A 126 7.72 10.02 -24.75
N ILE A 127 7.88 11.19 -24.11
CA ILE A 127 7.77 11.33 -22.66
C ILE A 127 6.37 10.93 -22.19
N GLN A 128 5.31 11.30 -22.90
CA GLN A 128 3.94 10.95 -22.56
C GLN A 128 3.73 9.43 -22.63
N PHE A 129 4.13 8.78 -23.71
CA PHE A 129 4.01 7.32 -23.85
C PHE A 129 4.88 6.57 -22.85
N ALA A 130 6.11 7.04 -22.61
CA ALA A 130 6.99 6.45 -21.61
C ALA A 130 6.39 6.56 -20.19
N GLY A 131 5.79 7.73 -19.86
CA GLY A 131 5.10 7.92 -18.58
C GLY A 131 3.87 7.00 -18.42
N VAL A 132 3.06 6.87 -19.47
CA VAL A 132 1.91 5.95 -19.45
C VAL A 132 2.38 4.50 -19.32
N ALA A 133 3.36 4.08 -20.10
CA ALA A 133 3.90 2.72 -20.02
C ALA A 133 4.50 2.42 -18.62
N PHE A 134 5.18 3.39 -18.02
CA PHE A 134 5.70 3.27 -16.66
C PHE A 134 4.57 3.08 -15.63
N ILE A 135 3.52 3.91 -15.68
CA ILE A 135 2.37 3.78 -14.78
C ILE A 135 1.65 2.44 -14.98
N CYS A 136 1.42 2.04 -16.24
CA CYS A 136 0.83 0.73 -16.53
C CYS A 136 1.69 -0.42 -15.98
N GLY A 137 3.01 -0.33 -16.12
CA GLY A 137 3.95 -1.30 -15.55
C GLY A 137 3.85 -1.37 -14.02
N LEU A 138 3.80 -0.22 -13.34
CA LEU A 138 3.59 -0.17 -11.89
C LEU A 138 2.24 -0.80 -11.49
N MET A 139 1.17 -0.49 -12.20
CA MET A 139 -0.16 -1.08 -11.94
C MET A 139 -0.13 -2.60 -12.11
N CYS A 140 0.54 -3.12 -13.14
CA CYS A 140 0.70 -4.55 -13.33
C CYS A 140 1.46 -5.20 -12.15
N VAL A 141 2.55 -4.57 -11.68
CA VAL A 141 3.31 -5.08 -10.52
C VAL A 141 2.43 -5.10 -9.26
N VAL A 142 1.70 -4.02 -8.97
CA VAL A 142 0.78 -3.95 -7.82
C VAL A 142 -0.30 -5.03 -7.92
N MET A 143 -0.88 -5.21 -9.10
CA MET A 143 -1.92 -6.23 -9.31
C MET A 143 -1.37 -7.65 -9.11
N LEU A 144 -0.17 -7.93 -9.60
CA LEU A 144 0.50 -9.23 -9.38
C LEU A 144 0.83 -9.45 -7.91
N GLN A 145 1.32 -8.43 -7.20
CA GLN A 145 1.58 -8.50 -5.77
C GLN A 145 0.30 -8.72 -4.97
N TYR A 146 -0.77 -8.02 -5.30
CA TYR A 146 -2.08 -8.19 -4.66
C TYR A 146 -2.61 -9.60 -4.85
N HIS A 147 -2.58 -10.11 -6.10
CA HIS A 147 -2.99 -11.47 -6.41
C HIS A 147 -2.13 -12.51 -5.66
N TYR A 148 -0.82 -12.28 -5.55
CA TYR A 148 0.07 -13.14 -4.79
C TYR A 148 -0.31 -13.17 -3.30
N VAL A 149 -0.52 -12.00 -2.69
CA VAL A 149 -0.86 -11.89 -1.25
C VAL A 149 -2.19 -12.58 -0.92
N ILE A 150 -3.21 -12.42 -1.76
CA ILE A 150 -4.54 -13.01 -1.52
C ILE A 150 -4.52 -14.54 -1.67
N ASN A 151 -3.74 -15.06 -2.61
CA ASN A 151 -3.76 -16.51 -2.90
C ASN A 151 -2.66 -17.29 -2.17
N LYS A 152 -1.73 -16.62 -1.50
CA LYS A 152 -0.67 -17.30 -0.78
C LYS A 152 -1.19 -17.86 0.54
N ASP A 153 -0.92 -19.17 0.76
CA ASP A 153 -1.18 -19.85 2.04
C ASP A 153 -0.37 -19.20 3.16
N PRO A 154 -1.02 -18.63 4.19
CA PRO A 154 -0.33 -18.06 5.34
C PRO A 154 0.29 -19.12 6.27
N GLY A 155 -0.03 -20.40 6.07
CA GLY A 155 0.38 -21.51 6.95
C GLY A 155 -0.56 -21.75 8.12
N TYR A 156 -1.71 -21.09 8.14
CA TYR A 156 -2.82 -21.26 9.06
C TYR A 156 -4.15 -20.91 8.38
N ASN A 157 -5.26 -21.40 8.91
CA ASN A 157 -6.59 -21.10 8.38
C ASN A 157 -7.22 -19.91 9.13
N PRO A 158 -7.35 -18.72 8.52
CA PRO A 158 -8.01 -17.57 9.11
C PRO A 158 -9.53 -17.54 8.87
N GLU A 159 -10.07 -18.49 8.08
CA GLU A 159 -11.47 -18.45 7.66
C GLU A 159 -12.41 -18.77 8.83
N ARG A 160 -13.46 -18.00 8.96
CA ARG A 160 -14.51 -18.16 9.99
C ARG A 160 -14.00 -18.09 11.44
N VAL A 161 -12.82 -17.49 11.66
CA VAL A 161 -12.27 -17.26 12.99
C VAL A 161 -12.72 -15.91 13.52
N VAL A 162 -13.38 -15.91 14.67
CA VAL A 162 -13.75 -14.70 15.40
C VAL A 162 -12.83 -14.59 16.62
N ILE A 163 -12.24 -13.44 16.79
CA ILE A 163 -11.29 -13.15 17.87
C ILE A 163 -11.98 -12.20 18.87
N GLY A 164 -11.97 -12.59 20.12
CA GLY A 164 -12.48 -11.78 21.22
C GLY A 164 -11.47 -11.70 22.36
N VAL A 165 -11.44 -10.56 23.04
CA VAL A 165 -10.59 -10.40 24.23
C VAL A 165 -11.42 -10.72 25.45
N ASN A 166 -10.97 -11.69 26.26
CA ASN A 166 -11.62 -12.05 27.50
C ASN A 166 -11.04 -11.25 28.67
N ASN A 167 -11.67 -10.12 28.99
CA ASN A 167 -11.30 -9.23 30.10
C ASN A 167 -11.97 -9.60 31.43
N ALA A 168 -12.43 -10.83 31.58
CA ALA A 168 -13.08 -11.26 32.82
C ALA A 168 -12.11 -11.15 34.03
N PRO A 169 -12.58 -10.65 35.18
CA PRO A 169 -11.70 -10.25 36.31
C PRO A 169 -11.01 -11.42 36.98
N ASP A 170 -11.59 -12.60 36.96
CA ASP A 170 -11.08 -13.77 37.63
C ASP A 170 -11.20 -15.06 36.80
N ALA A 171 -10.56 -16.13 37.25
CA ALA A 171 -10.54 -17.41 36.53
C ALA A 171 -11.95 -18.03 36.40
N LYS A 172 -12.82 -17.85 37.41
CA LYS A 172 -14.20 -18.35 37.39
C LYS A 172 -15.04 -17.66 36.32
N ALA A 173 -14.93 -16.34 36.23
CA ALA A 173 -15.62 -15.55 35.21
C ALA A 173 -15.08 -15.87 33.80
N ARG A 174 -13.76 -16.10 33.66
CA ARG A 174 -13.16 -16.54 32.38
C ARG A 174 -13.70 -17.88 31.93
N LEU A 175 -13.83 -18.84 32.88
CA LEU A 175 -14.36 -20.18 32.60
C LEU A 175 -15.85 -20.11 32.23
N ALA A 176 -16.62 -19.29 32.93
CA ALA A 176 -18.05 -19.08 32.62
C ALA A 176 -18.26 -18.47 31.23
N ALA A 177 -17.46 -17.48 30.87
CA ALA A 177 -17.49 -16.91 29.53
C ALA A 177 -17.13 -17.95 28.45
N ARG A 178 -16.13 -18.78 28.71
CA ARG A 178 -15.79 -19.88 27.81
C ARG A 178 -16.95 -20.83 27.59
N HIS A 179 -17.57 -21.36 28.67
CA HIS A 179 -18.73 -22.24 28.57
C HIS A 179 -19.92 -21.61 27.87
N PHE A 180 -20.11 -20.30 28.07
CA PHE A 180 -21.14 -19.55 27.34
C PHE A 180 -20.90 -19.60 25.82
N TYR A 181 -19.68 -19.30 25.36
CA TYR A 181 -19.36 -19.32 23.93
C TYR A 181 -19.37 -20.76 23.35
N GLU A 182 -18.91 -21.74 24.10
CA GLU A 182 -18.95 -23.16 23.68
C GLU A 182 -20.41 -23.67 23.52
N GLY A 183 -21.35 -23.09 24.26
CA GLY A 183 -22.79 -23.45 24.17
C GLY A 183 -23.54 -22.78 23.01
N LEU A 184 -22.93 -21.89 22.24
CA LEU A 184 -23.60 -21.20 21.14
C LEU A 184 -23.69 -22.12 19.90
N PRO A 185 -24.88 -22.23 19.26
CA PRO A 185 -25.12 -23.21 18.20
C PRO A 185 -24.33 -22.97 16.90
N TYR A 186 -23.70 -21.82 16.75
CA TYR A 186 -22.90 -21.43 15.60
C TYR A 186 -21.39 -21.45 15.89
N VAL A 187 -20.98 -21.84 17.10
CA VAL A 187 -19.57 -22.00 17.47
C VAL A 187 -19.19 -23.47 17.34
N GLU A 188 -18.34 -23.79 16.37
CA GLU A 188 -17.87 -25.15 16.11
C GLU A 188 -16.75 -25.56 17.06
N ALA A 189 -15.87 -24.63 17.40
CA ALA A 189 -14.73 -24.87 18.30
C ALA A 189 -14.30 -23.55 18.97
N LEU A 190 -13.71 -23.67 20.16
CA LEU A 190 -13.14 -22.55 20.90
C LEU A 190 -11.72 -22.90 21.34
N THR A 191 -10.81 -21.94 21.23
CA THR A 191 -9.45 -22.04 21.78
C THR A 191 -9.06 -20.74 22.47
N SER A 192 -7.99 -20.76 23.24
CA SER A 192 -7.41 -19.56 23.84
C SER A 192 -5.93 -19.49 23.51
N ALA A 193 -5.47 -18.27 23.28
CA ALA A 193 -4.09 -17.92 23.06
C ALA A 193 -3.83 -16.51 23.64
N THR A 194 -2.58 -16.18 23.89
CA THR A 194 -2.22 -14.82 24.33
C THR A 194 -2.25 -13.85 23.16
N SER A 195 -1.97 -14.34 21.96
CA SER A 195 -2.00 -13.57 20.72
C SER A 195 -2.47 -14.41 19.53
N TYR A 196 -2.42 -13.83 18.34
CA TYR A 196 -2.80 -14.51 17.09
C TYR A 196 -1.96 -13.94 15.91
N PRO A 197 -1.83 -14.68 14.79
CA PRO A 197 -0.87 -14.37 13.74
C PRO A 197 -0.94 -12.94 13.19
N SER A 198 -2.14 -12.41 12.96
CA SER A 198 -2.31 -11.06 12.37
C SER A 198 -2.07 -9.91 13.36
N ASN A 199 -2.14 -10.16 14.67
CA ASN A 199 -1.85 -9.15 15.70
C ASN A 199 -0.36 -9.09 16.07
N GLY A 200 0.42 -10.08 15.65
CA GLY A 200 1.81 -10.26 16.04
C GLY A 200 1.95 -10.94 17.41
N TYR A 201 3.16 -11.31 17.72
CA TYR A 201 3.50 -12.07 18.94
C TYR A 201 4.60 -11.35 19.70
N SER A 202 4.64 -11.59 21.00
CA SER A 202 5.75 -11.13 21.86
C SER A 202 7.07 -11.75 21.42
N GLY A 203 8.18 -11.08 21.70
CA GLY A 203 9.51 -11.55 21.36
C GLY A 203 10.27 -11.93 22.61
N GLN A 204 11.06 -12.98 22.52
CA GLN A 204 12.03 -13.39 23.53
C GLN A 204 13.39 -13.66 22.91
N MET A 205 14.45 -13.49 23.67
CA MET A 205 15.80 -13.84 23.24
C MET A 205 16.08 -15.31 23.55
N ILE A 206 16.63 -16.02 22.59
CA ILE A 206 17.07 -17.41 22.77
C ILE A 206 18.58 -17.39 23.00
N PRO A 207 19.06 -17.73 24.21
CA PRO A 207 20.47 -17.81 24.51
C PRO A 207 21.07 -19.18 24.11
N ASP A 208 22.39 -19.20 23.94
CA ASP A 208 23.17 -20.43 23.88
C ASP A 208 23.39 -21.04 25.29
N GLU A 209 24.09 -22.15 25.35
CA GLU A 209 24.43 -22.80 26.64
C GLU A 209 25.31 -21.93 27.55
N LYS A 210 25.98 -20.92 27.01
CA LYS A 210 26.84 -19.97 27.75
C LYS A 210 26.10 -18.69 28.17
N GLY A 211 24.81 -18.59 27.81
CA GLY A 211 23.98 -17.42 28.10
C GLY A 211 24.12 -16.28 27.10
N THR A 212 24.84 -16.48 25.99
CA THR A 212 24.94 -15.47 24.92
C THR A 212 23.69 -15.55 24.05
N SER A 213 23.05 -14.42 23.79
CA SER A 213 21.87 -14.35 22.93
C SER A 213 22.21 -14.71 21.49
N LEU A 214 21.55 -15.74 20.95
CA LEU A 214 21.73 -16.18 19.57
C LEU A 214 20.84 -15.39 18.61
N PHE A 215 19.52 -15.34 18.87
CA PHE A 215 18.55 -14.63 18.07
C PHE A 215 17.27 -14.35 18.86
N SER A 216 16.46 -13.43 18.33
CA SER A 216 15.12 -13.18 18.86
C SER A 216 14.09 -14.14 18.23
N SER A 217 13.32 -14.81 19.06
CA SER A 217 12.19 -15.64 18.67
C SER A 217 10.87 -14.98 19.06
N ARG A 218 9.80 -15.30 18.35
CA ARG A 218 8.43 -14.99 18.77
C ARG A 218 7.91 -16.13 19.61
N TYR A 219 6.95 -15.87 20.50
CA TYR A 219 6.34 -16.90 21.32
C TYR A 219 4.88 -16.61 21.61
N ASP A 220 4.14 -17.65 21.95
CA ASP A 220 2.77 -17.55 22.43
C ASP A 220 2.45 -18.67 23.42
N PHE A 221 1.50 -18.42 24.31
CA PHE A 221 0.90 -19.41 25.21
C PHE A 221 -0.46 -19.78 24.69
N THR A 222 -0.69 -21.08 24.44
CA THR A 222 -1.90 -21.54 23.78
C THR A 222 -2.42 -22.83 24.41
N GLN A 223 -3.69 -23.12 24.20
CA GLN A 223 -4.27 -24.40 24.56
C GLN A 223 -3.83 -25.51 23.58
N GLU A 224 -3.90 -26.74 24.01
CA GLU A 224 -3.55 -27.95 23.22
C GLU A 224 -4.22 -27.98 21.84
N ASN A 225 -5.49 -27.54 21.77
CA ASN A 225 -6.26 -27.57 20.53
C ASN A 225 -5.93 -26.40 19.56
N TYR A 226 -5.10 -25.43 19.95
CA TYR A 226 -4.83 -24.23 19.15
C TYR A 226 -4.25 -24.54 17.77
N VAL A 227 -3.27 -25.43 17.70
CA VAL A 227 -2.61 -25.81 16.44
C VAL A 227 -3.61 -26.41 15.45
N ALA A 228 -4.45 -27.32 15.94
CA ALA A 228 -5.51 -27.94 15.14
C ALA A 228 -6.63 -26.92 14.77
N PHE A 229 -7.02 -26.07 15.73
CA PHE A 229 -8.00 -25.01 15.52
C PHE A 229 -7.57 -24.04 14.40
N MET A 230 -6.31 -23.64 14.41
CA MET A 230 -5.74 -22.75 13.39
C MET A 230 -5.35 -23.48 12.09
N GLY A 231 -5.56 -24.79 11.98
CA GLY A 231 -5.18 -25.58 10.81
C GLY A 231 -3.66 -25.61 10.55
N MET A 232 -2.85 -25.36 11.57
CA MET A 232 -1.39 -25.43 11.45
C MET A 232 -0.94 -26.89 11.38
N VAL A 233 0.12 -27.15 10.61
CA VAL A 233 0.61 -28.50 10.36
C VAL A 233 1.79 -28.82 11.29
N ILE A 234 1.67 -29.92 12.02
CA ILE A 234 2.78 -30.49 12.80
C ILE A 234 3.63 -31.34 11.86
N GLN A 235 4.91 -31.01 11.73
CA GLN A 235 5.87 -31.72 10.89
C GLN A 235 6.50 -32.93 11.62
N GLN A 236 6.78 -32.77 12.93
CA GLN A 236 7.38 -33.78 13.77
C GLN A 236 6.82 -33.68 15.19
N GLY A 237 6.71 -34.83 15.86
CA GLY A 237 6.30 -34.87 17.25
C GLY A 237 4.83 -34.57 17.49
N ARG A 238 4.53 -33.78 18.51
CA ARG A 238 3.19 -33.47 18.98
C ARG A 238 3.08 -32.03 19.49
N VAL A 239 1.86 -31.57 19.76
CA VAL A 239 1.63 -30.31 20.47
C VAL A 239 2.06 -30.40 21.95
N PRO A 240 2.51 -29.32 22.57
CA PRO A 240 2.76 -29.26 24.01
C PRO A 240 1.46 -29.52 24.80
N ARG A 241 1.59 -30.29 25.90
CA ARG A 241 0.46 -30.63 26.79
C ARG A 241 0.71 -30.27 28.24
N GLU A 242 1.97 -30.06 28.59
CA GLU A 242 2.40 -29.83 29.97
C GLU A 242 3.24 -28.55 30.03
N SER A 243 3.24 -27.91 31.20
CA SER A 243 4.14 -26.82 31.47
C SER A 243 5.60 -27.27 31.33
N GLY A 244 6.42 -26.50 30.62
CA GLY A 244 7.80 -26.86 30.31
C GLY A 244 7.97 -27.67 29.00
N GLU A 245 6.90 -27.93 28.28
CA GLU A 245 6.94 -28.43 26.90
C GLU A 245 6.70 -27.30 25.91
N VAL A 246 7.37 -27.32 24.75
CA VAL A 246 7.19 -26.37 23.67
C VAL A 246 7.19 -27.04 22.31
N ALA A 247 6.50 -26.45 21.35
CA ALA A 247 6.70 -26.71 19.93
C ALA A 247 7.38 -25.50 19.28
N VAL A 248 8.24 -25.76 18.29
CA VAL A 248 8.95 -24.72 17.55
C VAL A 248 8.61 -24.81 16.06
N ASN A 249 8.79 -23.73 15.31
CA ASN A 249 8.61 -23.79 13.86
C ASN A 249 9.91 -24.19 13.13
N GLU A 250 9.81 -24.49 11.84
CA GLU A 250 10.95 -24.89 11.01
C GLU A 250 12.05 -23.82 10.96
N GLU A 251 11.67 -22.53 10.94
CA GLU A 251 12.62 -21.41 10.97
C GLU A 251 13.45 -21.38 12.26
N PHE A 252 12.84 -21.72 13.40
CA PHE A 252 13.56 -21.87 14.66
C PHE A 252 14.64 -22.96 14.55
N VAL A 253 14.25 -24.09 14.00
CA VAL A 253 15.18 -25.24 13.80
C VAL A 253 16.33 -24.85 12.87
N ARG A 254 16.04 -24.11 11.79
CA ARG A 254 17.07 -23.60 10.86
C ARG A 254 18.04 -22.66 11.57
N ARG A 255 17.55 -21.74 12.39
CA ARG A 255 18.40 -20.79 13.13
C ARG A 255 19.29 -21.44 14.17
N MET A 256 18.82 -22.52 14.76
CA MET A 256 19.61 -23.32 15.70
C MET A 256 20.62 -24.26 14.99
N HIS A 257 20.59 -24.32 13.66
CA HIS A 257 21.41 -25.26 12.86
C HIS A 257 21.24 -26.72 13.27
N TRP A 258 20.04 -27.07 13.76
CA TRP A 258 19.72 -28.44 14.18
C TRP A 258 19.18 -29.26 13.03
N GLY A 259 19.73 -30.07 12.38
CA GLY A 259 19.19 -30.88 11.30
C GLY A 259 17.80 -31.49 11.60
N LYS A 260 17.65 -32.78 11.45
CA LYS A 260 16.38 -33.48 11.69
C LYS A 260 16.17 -33.91 13.16
N ASP A 261 17.23 -33.94 13.96
CA ASP A 261 17.20 -34.35 15.36
C ASP A 261 16.88 -33.17 16.27
N VAL A 262 15.61 -32.88 16.47
CA VAL A 262 15.08 -31.71 17.20
C VAL A 262 14.34 -32.16 18.47
N LEU A 263 13.54 -33.21 18.37
CA LEU A 263 12.68 -33.63 19.46
C LEU A 263 13.48 -34.06 20.68
N GLY A 264 13.03 -33.64 21.86
CA GLY A 264 13.68 -33.94 23.13
C GLY A 264 14.81 -33.00 23.53
N LYS A 265 15.29 -32.15 22.62
CA LYS A 265 16.22 -31.05 22.99
C LYS A 265 15.57 -30.04 23.91
N SER A 266 16.38 -29.42 24.72
CA SER A 266 15.92 -28.36 25.62
C SER A 266 16.50 -27.00 25.18
N ILE A 267 15.71 -25.96 25.35
CA ILE A 267 16.10 -24.56 25.14
C ILE A 267 15.87 -23.77 26.42
N GLN A 268 16.63 -22.72 26.57
CA GLN A 268 16.40 -21.72 27.63
C GLN A 268 15.48 -20.65 27.08
N THR A 269 14.39 -20.38 27.78
CA THR A 269 13.44 -19.30 27.51
C THR A 269 13.33 -18.39 28.73
N GLU A 270 12.55 -17.32 28.65
CA GLU A 270 12.26 -16.45 29.81
C GLU A 270 11.51 -17.21 30.91
N GLU A 271 10.70 -18.20 30.57
CA GLU A 271 9.99 -19.08 31.51
C GLU A 271 10.87 -20.17 32.13
N GLY A 272 12.12 -20.25 31.71
CA GLY A 272 13.05 -21.28 32.18
C GLY A 272 13.46 -22.27 31.09
N ARG A 273 13.97 -23.42 31.52
CA ARG A 273 14.38 -24.49 30.61
C ARG A 273 13.19 -25.34 30.19
N VAL A 274 12.90 -25.34 28.86
CA VAL A 274 11.76 -26.06 28.28
C VAL A 274 12.21 -27.12 27.27
N LYS A 275 11.41 -28.17 27.12
CA LYS A 275 11.70 -29.31 26.23
C LYS A 275 10.90 -29.21 24.93
N ILE A 276 11.55 -29.42 23.81
CA ILE A 276 10.91 -29.43 22.50
C ILE A 276 10.25 -30.80 22.28
N VAL A 277 8.92 -30.77 22.08
CA VAL A 277 8.09 -31.94 21.83
C VAL A 277 7.46 -31.97 20.45
N GLY A 278 7.55 -30.88 19.70
CA GLY A 278 7.01 -30.79 18.35
C GLY A 278 7.69 -29.76 17.48
N VAL A 279 7.58 -29.96 16.17
CA VAL A 279 7.97 -29.00 15.14
C VAL A 279 6.76 -28.69 14.28
N ILE A 280 6.40 -27.43 14.17
CA ILE A 280 5.30 -26.90 13.38
C ILE A 280 5.86 -26.38 12.05
N LYS A 281 5.12 -26.60 10.95
CA LYS A 281 5.44 -25.97 9.66
C LYS A 281 5.48 -24.46 9.80
N ASP A 282 6.34 -23.80 9.05
CA ASP A 282 6.44 -22.35 9.05
C ASP A 282 5.12 -21.69 8.66
N PHE A 283 4.78 -20.61 9.33
CA PHE A 283 3.61 -19.79 9.06
C PHE A 283 3.96 -18.31 9.11
N ASN A 284 3.16 -17.48 8.46
CA ASN A 284 3.42 -16.05 8.39
C ASN A 284 2.87 -15.29 9.61
N ILE A 285 3.74 -14.51 10.25
CA ILE A 285 3.42 -13.67 11.40
C ILE A 285 3.36 -12.22 10.93
N GLY A 286 2.19 -11.59 11.02
CA GLY A 286 2.03 -10.17 10.71
C GLY A 286 2.03 -9.81 9.21
N GLY A 287 1.90 -10.80 8.30
CA GLY A 287 1.77 -10.58 6.86
C GLY A 287 2.98 -11.03 6.02
N PHE A 288 2.81 -11.00 4.69
CA PHE A 288 3.78 -11.55 3.74
C PHE A 288 4.95 -10.61 3.39
N TYR A 289 4.98 -9.42 3.94
CA TYR A 289 6.07 -8.44 3.76
C TYR A 289 7.23 -8.64 4.73
N SER A 290 7.05 -9.46 5.76
CA SER A 290 8.08 -9.80 6.74
C SER A 290 8.69 -11.17 6.46
N GLU A 291 9.97 -11.31 6.78
CA GLU A 291 10.63 -12.62 6.78
C GLU A 291 9.96 -13.56 7.77
N LEU A 292 10.05 -14.87 7.49
CA LEU A 292 9.66 -15.90 8.44
C LEU A 292 10.45 -15.74 9.74
N LYS A 293 9.75 -15.78 10.86
CA LYS A 293 10.37 -15.58 12.18
C LYS A 293 10.39 -16.90 12.94
N PRO A 294 11.48 -17.15 13.70
CA PRO A 294 11.49 -18.27 14.64
C PRO A 294 10.39 -18.07 15.67
N PHE A 295 9.71 -19.18 15.98
CA PHE A 295 8.53 -19.19 16.85
C PHE A 295 8.59 -20.32 17.86
N VAL A 296 8.17 -20.04 19.08
CA VAL A 296 8.05 -21.01 20.19
C VAL A 296 6.62 -20.99 20.71
N LEU A 297 5.96 -22.12 20.66
CA LEU A 297 4.61 -22.33 21.17
C LEU A 297 4.67 -23.00 22.53
N HIS A 298 4.24 -22.32 23.56
CA HIS A 298 4.09 -22.83 24.93
C HIS A 298 2.67 -23.37 25.17
N HIS A 299 2.53 -24.26 26.18
CA HIS A 299 1.23 -24.68 26.69
C HIS A 299 0.76 -23.81 27.83
#